data_ab3894f433a3be283b8822f31d8bfb30
#
_entry.id   ab3894f433a3be283b8822f31d8bfb30
#
_cell.length_a   1.000
_cell.length_b   1.000
_cell.length_c   1.000
_cell.angle_alpha   90.00
_cell.angle_beta   90.00
_cell.angle_gamma   90.00
#
_symmetry.space_group_name_H-M   'P 1'
#
loop_
_entity.id
_entity.type
_entity.pdbx_description
1 polymer ?
#
loop_
_entity_poly.entity_id
_entity_poly.type
_entity_poly.pdbx_seq_one_letter_code
_entity_poly.pdbx_strand_id
1 'polypeptide(L)'
;MDLMDKLASLSQRYEDLNNLMAQPEVLEDIPLLQRYGREHAELQEVVQKYNELVATDRQIAEAREIYESEESDMRDLAFEEMERLKAQKERLLEEIKISLLPKDSMDEKNAIVTIQAGAGGDEAAIFAGELFRMYSRYADNRHWKIEILDINETAQNGIKDITFEVKGKGPYSRLKYEGGTHRVQRVPVTEANGRIHTSTAKVIVLPEVDEDFDIDIKDTDIRVDVYRSTGHGGQSVNTTDSAVRITHLPTGLVVTCQDEKSQLKNKLKALSVLKSRLWDLEEARRQEELSKSRRSQVQTGDRSEKIRTYNFPQDRVTDHRIGLTRHNLPGVLNGELDEFIDNLITVDQADKLQHLFEADVAV
;
A
#
# COMPACT_ATOMS: atom_id res chain seq x y z
N MET A 1 -23.88 -11.07 -9.46
CA MET A 1 -24.26 -11.39 -8.06
C MET A 1 -24.65 -10.09 -7.39
N ASP A 2 -25.84 -10.00 -6.76
CA ASP A 2 -26.26 -8.77 -6.10
C ASP A 2 -25.34 -8.52 -4.87
N LEU A 3 -25.13 -7.25 -4.51
CA LEU A 3 -24.34 -6.86 -3.32
C LEU A 3 -24.81 -7.59 -2.05
N MET A 4 -26.14 -7.73 -1.90
CA MET A 4 -26.73 -8.41 -0.74
C MET A 4 -26.40 -9.91 -0.72
N ASP A 5 -26.40 -10.57 -1.87
CA ASP A 5 -26.02 -11.98 -1.99
C ASP A 5 -24.54 -12.18 -1.60
N LYS A 6 -23.67 -11.27 -2.04
CA LYS A 6 -22.24 -11.29 -1.70
C LYS A 6 -22.03 -11.11 -0.19
N LEU A 7 -22.72 -10.17 0.43
CA LEU A 7 -22.66 -9.94 1.86
C LEU A 7 -23.18 -11.14 2.69
N ALA A 8 -24.28 -11.75 2.25
CA ALA A 8 -24.80 -12.95 2.87
C ALA A 8 -23.78 -14.12 2.80
N SER A 9 -23.11 -14.30 1.65
CA SER A 9 -22.07 -15.32 1.51
C SER A 9 -20.85 -15.05 2.39
N LEU A 10 -20.44 -13.79 2.56
CA LEU A 10 -19.35 -13.41 3.47
C LEU A 10 -19.75 -13.62 4.96
N SER A 11 -20.99 -13.32 5.32
CA SER A 11 -21.51 -13.62 6.67
C SER A 11 -21.49 -15.12 6.96
N GLN A 12 -21.94 -15.95 6.01
CA GLN A 12 -21.86 -17.40 6.15
C GLN A 12 -20.41 -17.89 6.28
N ARG A 13 -19.49 -17.35 5.46
CA ARG A 13 -18.07 -17.70 5.54
C ARG A 13 -17.46 -17.33 6.90
N TYR A 14 -17.86 -16.20 7.47
CA TYR A 14 -17.43 -15.77 8.80
C TYR A 14 -17.89 -16.75 9.91
N GLU A 15 -19.13 -17.22 9.83
CA GLU A 15 -19.64 -18.24 10.76
C GLU A 15 -18.91 -19.58 10.58
N ASP A 16 -18.64 -19.98 9.33
CA ASP A 16 -17.86 -21.19 9.04
C ASP A 16 -16.44 -21.11 9.62
N LEU A 17 -15.79 -19.94 9.52
CA LEU A 17 -14.46 -19.70 10.10
C LEU A 17 -14.50 -19.80 11.64
N ASN A 18 -15.53 -19.25 12.29
CA ASN A 18 -15.71 -19.39 13.73
C ASN A 18 -15.81 -20.87 14.13
N ASN A 19 -16.58 -21.66 13.39
CA ASN A 19 -16.74 -23.09 13.63
C ASN A 19 -15.44 -23.87 13.36
N LEU A 20 -14.72 -23.55 12.29
CA LEU A 20 -13.43 -24.17 11.94
C LEU A 20 -12.35 -23.90 12.99
N MET A 21 -12.22 -22.65 13.45
CA MET A 21 -11.26 -22.26 14.48
C MET A 21 -11.51 -22.90 15.84
N ALA A 22 -12.75 -23.35 16.11
CA ALA A 22 -13.10 -24.07 17.32
C ALA A 22 -12.75 -25.57 17.25
N GLN A 23 -12.36 -26.12 16.09
CA GLN A 23 -12.05 -27.54 15.93
C GLN A 23 -10.68 -27.88 16.53
N PRO A 24 -10.53 -28.99 17.27
CA PRO A 24 -9.27 -29.39 17.89
C PRO A 24 -8.12 -29.56 16.87
N GLU A 25 -8.42 -30.07 15.69
CA GLU A 25 -7.46 -30.31 14.60
C GLU A 25 -6.84 -28.99 14.10
N VAL A 26 -7.62 -27.91 14.04
CA VAL A 26 -7.15 -26.58 13.60
C VAL A 26 -6.38 -25.87 14.73
N LEU A 27 -6.74 -26.13 16.00
CA LEU A 27 -6.03 -25.56 17.15
C LEU A 27 -4.60 -26.14 17.30
N GLU A 28 -4.35 -27.34 16.82
CA GLU A 28 -3.03 -27.97 16.83
C GLU A 28 -2.15 -27.48 15.65
N ASP A 29 -2.74 -26.96 14.57
CA ASP A 29 -2.02 -26.44 13.40
C ASP A 29 -1.91 -24.91 13.47
N ILE A 30 -0.82 -24.42 14.07
CA ILE A 30 -0.57 -22.98 14.27
C ILE A 30 -0.60 -22.16 12.96
N PRO A 31 0.03 -22.60 11.85
CA PRO A 31 -0.06 -21.92 10.55
C PRO A 31 -1.48 -21.79 10.01
N LEU A 32 -2.27 -22.86 10.12
CA LEU A 32 -3.66 -22.89 9.67
C LEU A 32 -4.55 -21.98 10.52
N LEU A 33 -4.37 -22.02 11.84
CA LEU A 33 -5.08 -21.15 12.79
C LEU A 33 -4.77 -19.68 12.54
N GLN A 34 -3.52 -19.32 12.27
CA GLN A 34 -3.13 -17.96 11.94
C GLN A 34 -3.76 -17.48 10.62
N ARG A 35 -3.85 -18.34 9.62
CA ARG A 35 -4.51 -18.04 8.34
C ARG A 35 -5.99 -17.77 8.53
N TYR A 36 -6.70 -18.65 9.25
CA TYR A 36 -8.13 -18.47 9.53
C TYR A 36 -8.39 -17.24 10.43
N GLY A 37 -7.52 -16.98 11.41
CA GLY A 37 -7.60 -15.80 12.26
C GLY A 37 -7.47 -14.48 11.50
N ARG A 38 -6.60 -14.41 10.49
CA ARG A 38 -6.48 -13.24 9.60
C ARG A 38 -7.73 -13.05 8.75
N GLU A 39 -8.20 -14.12 8.08
CA GLU A 39 -9.41 -14.08 7.26
C GLU A 39 -10.64 -13.68 8.10
N HIS A 40 -10.76 -14.22 9.33
CA HIS A 40 -11.81 -13.87 10.26
C HIS A 40 -11.76 -12.38 10.67
N ALA A 41 -10.58 -11.86 11.00
CA ALA A 41 -10.40 -10.44 11.36
C ALA A 41 -10.72 -9.49 10.20
N GLU A 42 -10.39 -9.88 8.96
CA GLU A 42 -10.71 -9.10 7.75
C GLU A 42 -12.24 -9.04 7.52
N LEU A 43 -12.95 -10.13 7.75
CA LEU A 43 -14.40 -10.20 7.53
C LEU A 43 -15.22 -9.57 8.66
N GLN A 44 -14.67 -9.49 9.86
CA GLN A 44 -15.38 -9.06 11.06
C GLN A 44 -16.09 -7.70 10.89
N GLU A 45 -15.39 -6.70 10.37
CA GLU A 45 -15.92 -5.35 10.19
C GLU A 45 -17.08 -5.32 9.18
N VAL A 46 -16.92 -6.03 8.06
CA VAL A 46 -17.94 -6.12 7.00
C VAL A 46 -19.20 -6.83 7.53
N VAL A 47 -19.01 -7.95 8.23
CA VAL A 47 -20.15 -8.74 8.78
C VAL A 47 -20.87 -7.97 9.86
N GLN A 48 -20.16 -7.24 10.72
CA GLN A 48 -20.81 -6.38 11.72
C GLN A 48 -21.71 -5.34 11.07
N LYS A 49 -21.21 -4.61 10.07
CA LYS A 49 -21.99 -3.60 9.34
C LYS A 49 -23.15 -4.21 8.55
N TYR A 50 -22.98 -5.42 8.01
CA TYR A 50 -24.04 -6.15 7.36
C TYR A 50 -25.16 -6.51 8.33
N ASN A 51 -24.84 -6.98 9.52
CA ASN A 51 -25.82 -7.30 10.56
C ASN A 51 -26.58 -6.03 11.02
N GLU A 52 -25.90 -4.89 11.14
CA GLU A 52 -26.54 -3.61 11.41
C GLU A 52 -27.47 -3.17 10.27
N LEU A 53 -27.07 -3.40 9.01
CA LEU A 53 -27.91 -3.14 7.84
C LEU A 53 -29.18 -3.97 7.84
N VAL A 54 -29.09 -5.28 8.12
CA VAL A 54 -30.24 -6.19 8.22
C VAL A 54 -31.16 -5.78 9.36
N ALA A 55 -30.61 -5.39 10.51
CA ALA A 55 -31.39 -4.88 11.65
C ALA A 55 -32.11 -3.57 11.28
N THR A 56 -31.45 -2.66 10.59
CA THR A 56 -32.04 -1.39 10.11
C THR A 56 -33.16 -1.65 9.10
N ASP A 57 -33.01 -2.59 8.20
CA ASP A 57 -34.06 -2.97 7.24
C ASP A 57 -35.29 -3.54 7.95
N ARG A 58 -35.09 -4.34 8.99
CA ARG A 58 -36.18 -4.84 9.82
C ARG A 58 -36.90 -3.71 10.54
N GLN A 59 -36.17 -2.74 11.11
CA GLN A 59 -36.77 -1.58 11.78
C GLN A 59 -37.56 -0.71 10.79
N ILE A 60 -37.09 -0.55 9.55
CA ILE A 60 -37.82 0.16 8.49
C ILE A 60 -39.15 -0.56 8.19
N ALA A 61 -39.13 -1.90 8.11
CA ALA A 61 -40.34 -2.69 7.86
C ALA A 61 -41.35 -2.55 9.04
N GLU A 62 -40.89 -2.64 10.28
CA GLU A 62 -41.71 -2.45 11.48
C GLU A 62 -42.30 -1.02 11.54
N ALA A 63 -41.49 0.02 11.27
CA ALA A 63 -41.98 1.40 11.23
C ALA A 63 -43.00 1.64 10.10
N ARG A 64 -42.84 0.93 8.97
CA ARG A 64 -43.77 0.97 7.84
C ARG A 64 -45.11 0.34 8.20
N GLU A 65 -45.14 -0.80 8.91
CA GLU A 65 -46.36 -1.43 9.39
C GLU A 65 -47.14 -0.50 10.32
N ILE A 66 -46.46 0.23 11.22
CA ILE A 66 -47.07 1.24 12.09
C ILE A 66 -47.64 2.39 11.25
N TYR A 67 -46.89 2.89 10.27
CA TYR A 67 -47.34 3.94 9.38
C TYR A 67 -48.63 3.58 8.62
N GLU A 68 -48.76 2.30 8.20
CA GLU A 68 -49.89 1.80 7.44
C GLU A 68 -51.11 1.47 8.30
N SER A 69 -50.94 1.17 9.63
CA SER A 69 -51.95 0.64 10.52
C SER A 69 -52.54 1.64 11.49
N GLU A 70 -51.86 2.76 11.81
CA GLU A 70 -52.21 3.61 12.97
C GLU A 70 -52.85 4.97 12.58
N GLU A 71 -53.55 5.58 13.57
CA GLU A 71 -54.13 6.91 13.47
C GLU A 71 -53.09 8.04 13.59
N SER A 72 -53.46 9.27 13.20
CA SER A 72 -52.71 10.47 12.86
C SER A 72 -51.36 10.68 13.61
N ASP A 73 -51.32 10.66 14.95
CA ASP A 73 -50.13 11.07 15.71
C ASP A 73 -48.99 10.06 15.68
N MET A 74 -49.29 8.77 15.67
CA MET A 74 -48.29 7.68 15.55
C MET A 74 -47.77 7.59 14.12
N ARG A 75 -48.55 7.98 13.15
CA ARG A 75 -48.19 7.97 11.74
C ARG A 75 -47.10 8.97 11.41
N ASP A 76 -47.18 10.17 11.98
CA ASP A 76 -46.14 11.19 11.74
C ASP A 76 -44.82 10.79 12.38
N LEU A 77 -44.85 10.24 13.59
CA LEU A 77 -43.63 9.71 14.25
C LEU A 77 -43.03 8.51 13.49
N ALA A 78 -43.83 7.59 12.99
CA ALA A 78 -43.37 6.48 12.20
C ALA A 78 -42.74 6.94 10.87
N PHE A 79 -43.30 7.97 10.27
CA PHE A 79 -42.74 8.57 9.05
C PHE A 79 -41.34 9.21 9.30
N GLU A 80 -41.24 10.01 10.38
CA GLU A 80 -39.92 10.61 10.75
C GLU A 80 -38.88 9.53 11.04
N GLU A 81 -39.26 8.46 11.76
CA GLU A 81 -38.38 7.35 12.04
C GLU A 81 -37.94 6.60 10.75
N MET A 82 -38.88 6.35 9.84
CA MET A 82 -38.56 5.75 8.54
C MET A 82 -37.55 6.57 7.74
N GLU A 83 -37.69 7.90 7.70
CA GLU A 83 -36.75 8.76 6.97
C GLU A 83 -35.36 8.76 7.63
N ARG A 84 -35.32 8.75 8.95
CA ARG A 84 -34.06 8.61 9.71
C ARG A 84 -33.36 7.28 9.41
N LEU A 85 -34.09 6.16 9.47
CA LEU A 85 -33.58 4.83 9.21
C LEU A 85 -33.15 4.63 7.75
N LYS A 86 -33.86 5.21 6.80
CA LYS A 86 -33.42 5.21 5.39
C LYS A 86 -32.08 5.92 5.19
N ALA A 87 -31.92 7.09 5.79
CA ALA A 87 -30.65 7.81 5.75
C ALA A 87 -29.51 7.02 6.42
N GLN A 88 -29.80 6.31 7.51
CA GLN A 88 -28.86 5.41 8.16
C GLN A 88 -28.49 4.21 7.27
N LYS A 89 -29.48 3.62 6.60
CA LYS A 89 -29.27 2.52 5.63
C LYS A 89 -28.36 2.95 4.49
N GLU A 90 -28.57 4.11 3.91
CA GLU A 90 -27.71 4.63 2.84
C GLU A 90 -26.26 4.79 3.30
N ARG A 91 -26.04 5.37 4.49
CA ARG A 91 -24.70 5.48 5.09
C ARG A 91 -24.05 4.11 5.31
N LEU A 92 -24.77 3.15 5.89
CA LEU A 92 -24.26 1.81 6.10
C LEU A 92 -23.88 1.11 4.78
N LEU A 93 -24.68 1.30 3.72
CA LEU A 93 -24.38 0.75 2.40
C LEU A 93 -23.08 1.35 1.81
N GLU A 94 -22.85 2.65 1.96
CA GLU A 94 -21.60 3.28 1.54
C GLU A 94 -20.40 2.78 2.35
N GLU A 95 -20.55 2.69 3.67
CA GLU A 95 -19.48 2.17 4.53
C GLU A 95 -19.16 0.70 4.25
N ILE A 96 -20.17 -0.13 3.95
CA ILE A 96 -19.98 -1.53 3.56
C ILE A 96 -19.22 -1.60 2.24
N LYS A 97 -19.59 -0.80 1.24
CA LYS A 97 -18.89 -0.76 -0.04
C LYS A 97 -17.39 -0.43 0.15
N ILE A 98 -17.09 0.53 1.00
CA ILE A 98 -15.70 0.90 1.33
C ILE A 98 -14.98 -0.25 2.05
N SER A 99 -15.65 -0.92 3.00
CA SER A 99 -15.07 -2.04 3.76
C SER A 99 -14.84 -3.29 2.89
N LEU A 100 -15.55 -3.42 1.75
CA LEU A 100 -15.33 -4.50 0.77
C LEU A 100 -14.12 -4.28 -0.13
N LEU A 101 -13.54 -3.07 -0.14
CA LEU A 101 -12.32 -2.84 -0.89
C LEU A 101 -11.16 -3.65 -0.29
N PRO A 102 -10.36 -4.33 -1.11
CA PRO A 102 -9.20 -5.05 -0.61
C PRO A 102 -8.27 -4.07 0.11
N LYS A 103 -8.03 -4.33 1.40
CA LYS A 103 -7.05 -3.57 2.17
C LYS A 103 -5.68 -3.84 1.58
N ASP A 104 -5.00 -2.79 1.14
CA ASP A 104 -3.63 -2.91 0.69
C ASP A 104 -2.74 -3.20 1.92
N SER A 105 -2.09 -4.36 1.93
CA SER A 105 -1.19 -4.76 3.03
C SER A 105 -0.04 -3.76 3.24
N MET A 106 0.25 -2.94 2.24
CA MET A 106 1.26 -1.89 2.33
C MET A 106 0.76 -0.66 3.09
N ASP A 107 -0.56 -0.45 3.20
CA ASP A 107 -1.14 0.72 3.86
C ASP A 107 -0.81 0.81 5.36
N GLU A 108 -0.55 -0.30 6.02
CA GLU A 108 -0.15 -0.34 7.45
C GLU A 108 1.33 -0.08 7.68
N LYS A 109 2.15 -0.10 6.61
CA LYS A 109 3.60 0.05 6.70
C LYS A 109 4.03 1.51 6.91
N ASN A 110 5.27 1.67 7.39
CA ASN A 110 5.95 2.94 7.40
C ASN A 110 6.16 3.44 5.96
N ALA A 111 6.38 4.74 5.80
CA ALA A 111 6.60 5.35 4.50
C ALA A 111 8.03 5.88 4.37
N ILE A 112 8.69 5.54 3.28
CA ILE A 112 9.97 6.15 2.87
C ILE A 112 9.65 7.23 1.84
N VAL A 113 9.96 8.47 2.19
CA VAL A 113 9.69 9.64 1.35
C VAL A 113 11.01 10.21 0.85
N THR A 114 11.13 10.36 -0.46
CA THR A 114 12.28 11.03 -1.10
C THR A 114 11.79 12.29 -1.79
N ILE A 115 12.38 13.43 -1.46
CA ILE A 115 12.10 14.71 -2.12
C ILE A 115 13.36 15.13 -2.89
N GLN A 116 13.20 15.43 -4.18
CA GLN A 116 14.27 15.88 -5.06
C GLN A 116 13.93 17.21 -5.70
N ALA A 117 14.88 18.14 -5.71
CA ALA A 117 14.75 19.37 -6.46
C ALA A 117 14.63 19.06 -7.96
N GLY A 118 13.61 19.64 -8.62
CA GLY A 118 13.37 19.48 -10.04
C GLY A 118 13.89 20.67 -10.87
N ALA A 119 13.08 21.14 -11.81
CA ALA A 119 13.41 22.29 -12.63
C ALA A 119 13.32 23.59 -11.82
N GLY A 120 14.36 24.43 -11.81
CA GLY A 120 14.35 25.73 -11.13
C GLY A 120 15.63 26.11 -10.38
N GLY A 121 16.67 25.24 -10.42
CA GLY A 121 17.96 25.50 -9.76
C GLY A 121 17.82 25.64 -8.24
N ASP A 122 18.45 26.68 -7.67
CA ASP A 122 18.48 26.93 -6.22
C ASP A 122 17.07 27.12 -5.64
N GLU A 123 16.15 27.73 -6.39
CA GLU A 123 14.77 27.91 -5.97
C GLU A 123 14.02 26.57 -5.83
N ALA A 124 14.30 25.60 -6.69
CA ALA A 124 13.74 24.26 -6.57
C ALA A 124 14.29 23.55 -5.31
N ALA A 125 15.56 23.79 -4.95
CA ALA A 125 16.15 23.23 -3.74
C ALA A 125 15.57 23.88 -2.45
N ILE A 126 15.32 25.17 -2.46
CA ILE A 126 14.64 25.86 -1.35
C ILE A 126 13.21 25.32 -1.20
N PHE A 127 12.49 25.15 -2.30
CA PHE A 127 11.13 24.60 -2.28
C PHE A 127 11.11 23.14 -1.80
N ALA A 128 12.08 22.32 -2.16
CA ALA A 128 12.21 20.95 -1.62
C ALA A 128 12.37 20.96 -0.08
N GLY A 129 13.14 21.90 0.46
CA GLY A 129 13.26 22.11 1.92
C GLY A 129 11.95 22.55 2.58
N GLU A 130 11.15 23.36 1.90
CA GLU A 130 9.83 23.76 2.39
C GLU A 130 8.85 22.59 2.39
N LEU A 131 8.87 21.74 1.36
CA LEU A 131 8.08 20.51 1.32
C LEU A 131 8.49 19.54 2.44
N PHE A 132 9.78 19.37 2.68
CA PHE A 132 10.24 18.56 3.81
C PHE A 132 9.70 19.08 5.14
N ARG A 133 9.76 20.39 5.38
CA ARG A 133 9.18 21.02 6.57
C ARG A 133 7.67 20.82 6.67
N MET A 134 6.97 20.93 5.55
CA MET A 134 5.52 20.69 5.47
C MET A 134 5.18 19.26 5.90
N TYR A 135 5.88 18.26 5.35
CA TYR A 135 5.64 16.86 5.73
C TYR A 135 6.08 16.56 7.17
N SER A 136 7.14 17.20 7.64
CA SER A 136 7.55 17.06 9.04
C SER A 136 6.47 17.55 10.01
N ARG A 137 5.87 18.70 9.73
CA ARG A 137 4.77 19.21 10.55
C ARG A 137 3.49 18.37 10.42
N TYR A 138 3.22 17.84 9.23
CA TYR A 138 2.12 16.90 9.05
C TYR A 138 2.31 15.64 9.87
N ALA A 139 3.51 15.08 9.89
CA ALA A 139 3.85 13.92 10.70
C ALA A 139 3.73 14.22 12.21
N ASP A 140 4.22 15.38 12.67
CA ASP A 140 4.08 15.82 14.06
C ASP A 140 2.60 15.92 14.49
N ASN A 141 1.75 16.50 13.64
CA ASN A 141 0.30 16.60 13.88
C ASN A 141 -0.38 15.23 14.00
N ARG A 142 0.17 14.22 13.34
CA ARG A 142 -0.31 12.83 13.38
C ARG A 142 0.40 11.96 14.42
N HIS A 143 1.31 12.55 15.23
CA HIS A 143 2.14 11.82 16.20
C HIS A 143 3.01 10.72 15.55
N TRP A 144 3.44 10.96 14.31
CA TRP A 144 4.41 10.11 13.63
C TRP A 144 5.83 10.59 13.87
N LYS A 145 6.79 9.68 13.85
CA LYS A 145 8.20 10.01 14.00
C LYS A 145 8.86 10.08 12.62
N ILE A 146 9.75 11.04 12.43
CA ILE A 146 10.56 11.15 11.23
C ILE A 146 11.99 10.79 11.56
N GLU A 147 12.60 9.97 10.70
CA GLU A 147 14.02 9.64 10.72
C GLU A 147 14.63 9.97 9.35
N ILE A 148 15.64 10.85 9.36
CA ILE A 148 16.33 11.23 8.13
C ILE A 148 17.34 10.14 7.79
N LEU A 149 17.20 9.54 6.60
CA LEU A 149 18.10 8.50 6.11
C LEU A 149 19.26 9.08 5.31
N ASP A 150 18.97 10.09 4.47
CA ASP A 150 19.97 10.76 3.64
C ASP A 150 19.54 12.20 3.35
N ILE A 151 20.50 13.13 3.30
CA ILE A 151 20.26 14.54 3.00
C ILE A 151 21.43 15.13 2.23
N ASN A 152 21.14 15.82 1.14
CA ASN A 152 22.10 16.55 0.34
C ASN A 152 21.67 18.01 0.27
N GLU A 153 22.35 18.85 1.05
CA GLU A 153 22.08 20.29 1.14
C GLU A 153 22.87 21.08 0.11
N THR A 154 22.31 22.23 -0.30
CA THR A 154 22.99 23.19 -1.17
C THR A 154 23.65 24.29 -0.35
N ALA A 155 24.62 25.00 -0.92
CA ALA A 155 25.33 26.11 -0.28
C ALA A 155 24.40 27.27 0.16
N GLN A 156 23.16 27.34 -0.34
CA GLN A 156 22.15 28.36 -0.03
C GLN A 156 21.08 27.86 0.94
N ASN A 157 21.38 26.87 1.77
CA ASN A 157 20.43 26.24 2.70
C ASN A 157 19.18 25.63 2.02
N GLY A 158 19.29 25.30 0.72
CA GLY A 158 18.29 24.51 0.02
C GLY A 158 18.61 23.01 0.13
N ILE A 159 17.64 22.17 -0.16
CA ILE A 159 17.79 20.70 -0.17
C ILE A 159 17.74 20.23 -1.62
N LYS A 160 18.85 19.66 -2.12
CA LYS A 160 18.90 19.08 -3.46
C LYS A 160 18.13 17.77 -3.51
N ASP A 161 18.38 16.91 -2.56
CA ASP A 161 17.62 15.69 -2.32
C ASP A 161 17.63 15.33 -0.82
N ILE A 162 16.54 14.75 -0.36
CA ILE A 162 16.40 14.23 0.99
C ILE A 162 15.56 12.96 0.97
N THR A 163 16.01 11.95 1.70
CA THR A 163 15.25 10.73 1.96
C THR A 163 15.04 10.59 3.45
N PHE A 164 13.82 10.40 3.86
CA PHE A 164 13.44 10.21 5.25
C PHE A 164 12.35 9.16 5.39
N GLU A 165 12.35 8.50 6.52
CA GLU A 165 11.35 7.52 6.90
C GLU A 165 10.34 8.15 7.86
N VAL A 166 9.07 7.83 7.66
CA VAL A 166 7.96 8.23 8.54
C VAL A 166 7.41 7.00 9.22
N LYS A 167 7.58 6.92 10.55
CA LYS A 167 7.21 5.78 11.40
C LYS A 167 5.93 6.08 12.19
N GLY A 168 4.96 5.16 12.15
CA GLY A 168 3.72 5.31 12.90
C GLY A 168 2.63 4.32 12.50
N LYS A 169 1.39 4.67 12.77
CA LYS A 169 0.24 3.87 12.33
C LYS A 169 -0.15 4.25 10.90
N GLY A 170 0.25 3.41 9.93
CA GLY A 170 -0.14 3.50 8.53
C GLY A 170 0.25 4.81 7.82
N PRO A 171 1.48 5.35 7.96
CA PRO A 171 1.85 6.58 7.27
C PRO A 171 1.77 6.45 5.75
N TYR A 172 2.09 5.26 5.22
CA TYR A 172 2.04 5.01 3.79
C TYR A 172 0.63 5.16 3.21
N SER A 173 -0.41 4.75 3.93
CA SER A 173 -1.80 4.86 3.48
C SER A 173 -2.23 6.28 3.10
N ARG A 174 -1.63 7.28 3.74
CA ARG A 174 -1.92 8.70 3.50
C ARG A 174 -0.89 9.36 2.60
N LEU A 175 0.40 9.12 2.84
CA LEU A 175 1.48 9.77 2.10
C LEU A 175 1.63 9.26 0.67
N LYS A 176 1.16 8.04 0.34
CA LYS A 176 1.18 7.52 -1.04
C LYS A 176 0.54 8.47 -2.07
N TYR A 177 -0.43 9.27 -1.66
CA TYR A 177 -1.10 10.27 -2.51
C TYR A 177 -0.28 11.54 -2.72
N GLU A 178 0.82 11.73 -2.00
CA GLU A 178 1.73 12.86 -2.16
C GLU A 178 2.83 12.61 -3.21
N GLY A 179 2.94 11.36 -3.72
CA GLY A 179 3.90 11.02 -4.77
C GLY A 179 3.60 11.72 -6.09
N GLY A 180 4.58 12.45 -6.62
CA GLY A 180 4.46 13.15 -7.89
C GLY A 180 5.26 14.45 -7.96
N THR A 181 5.00 15.27 -8.98
CA THR A 181 5.66 16.54 -9.20
C THR A 181 4.87 17.70 -8.58
N HIS A 182 5.46 18.35 -7.59
CA HIS A 182 4.94 19.56 -6.96
C HIS A 182 5.51 20.79 -7.64
N ARG A 183 4.66 21.79 -7.92
CA ARG A 183 5.04 23.01 -8.62
C ARG A 183 4.82 24.23 -7.74
N VAL A 184 5.82 25.09 -7.61
CA VAL A 184 5.72 26.38 -6.93
C VAL A 184 5.73 27.52 -7.93
N GLN A 185 4.94 28.55 -7.67
CA GLN A 185 4.90 29.81 -8.41
C GLN A 185 5.05 30.97 -7.42
N ARG A 186 6.24 31.57 -7.43
CA ARG A 186 6.56 32.76 -6.60
C ARG A 186 7.69 33.56 -7.19
N VAL A 187 7.94 34.73 -6.65
CA VAL A 187 9.16 35.50 -6.91
C VAL A 187 10.26 34.86 -6.05
N PRO A 188 11.33 34.28 -6.67
CA PRO A 188 12.43 33.68 -5.91
C PRO A 188 13.15 34.71 -5.05
N VAL A 189 13.73 34.27 -3.93
CA VAL A 189 14.57 35.15 -3.08
C VAL A 189 15.78 35.67 -3.84
N THR A 190 16.24 34.93 -4.86
CA THR A 190 17.38 35.27 -5.71
C THR A 190 17.04 36.16 -6.91
N GLU A 191 15.77 36.51 -7.13
CA GLU A 191 15.31 37.31 -8.27
C GLU A 191 15.28 38.80 -7.94
N ALA A 192 16.11 39.58 -8.61
CA ALA A 192 16.20 41.03 -8.41
C ALA A 192 15.08 41.84 -9.11
N ASN A 193 14.45 41.28 -10.15
CA ASN A 193 13.47 42.02 -11.00
C ASN A 193 12.00 41.75 -10.62
N GLY A 194 11.74 40.99 -9.52
CA GLY A 194 10.39 40.72 -9.07
C GLY A 194 9.58 39.80 -10.02
N ARG A 195 10.22 39.06 -10.91
CA ARG A 195 9.54 38.15 -11.84
C ARG A 195 9.10 36.90 -11.13
N ILE A 196 7.87 36.44 -11.41
CA ILE A 196 7.36 35.17 -10.92
C ILE A 196 8.05 34.03 -11.68
N HIS A 197 8.76 33.17 -10.95
CA HIS A 197 9.33 31.95 -11.49
C HIS A 197 8.47 30.74 -11.15
N THR A 198 8.63 29.70 -11.95
CA THR A 198 7.98 28.41 -11.74
C THR A 198 9.05 27.37 -11.53
N SER A 199 9.11 26.81 -10.32
CA SER A 199 10.02 25.74 -9.95
C SER A 199 9.27 24.46 -9.59
N THR A 200 9.95 23.32 -9.65
CA THR A 200 9.35 22.04 -9.32
C THR A 200 10.21 21.25 -8.34
N ALA A 201 9.57 20.43 -7.52
CA ALA A 201 10.20 19.40 -6.72
C ALA A 201 9.46 18.08 -6.94
N LYS A 202 10.20 16.98 -6.91
CA LYS A 202 9.68 15.63 -7.08
C LYS A 202 9.55 15.01 -5.70
N VAL A 203 8.40 14.41 -5.42
CA VAL A 203 8.15 13.62 -4.21
C VAL A 203 7.90 12.20 -4.63
N ILE A 204 8.61 11.26 -4.02
CA ILE A 204 8.47 9.83 -4.24
C ILE A 204 8.14 9.21 -2.89
N VAL A 205 7.08 8.44 -2.82
CA VAL A 205 6.66 7.76 -1.60
C VAL A 205 6.62 6.27 -1.83
N LEU A 206 7.37 5.53 -1.02
CA LEU A 206 7.45 4.08 -1.08
C LEU A 206 7.09 3.50 0.29
N PRO A 207 6.49 2.31 0.35
CA PRO A 207 6.33 1.61 1.62
C PRO A 207 7.69 1.11 2.11
N GLU A 208 7.87 1.09 3.42
CA GLU A 208 8.99 0.37 4.03
C GLU A 208 8.88 -1.11 3.68
N VAL A 209 10.00 -1.69 3.36
CA VAL A 209 10.08 -3.10 2.99
C VAL A 209 10.85 -3.84 4.07
N ASP A 210 10.26 -4.90 4.61
CA ASP A 210 10.92 -5.76 5.59
C ASP A 210 12.20 -6.34 4.98
N GLU A 211 13.34 -6.19 5.67
CA GLU A 211 14.64 -6.70 5.24
C GLU A 211 14.76 -8.23 5.42
N ASP A 212 13.92 -8.83 6.29
CA ASP A 212 13.96 -10.25 6.60
C ASP A 212 13.20 -11.08 5.55
N PHE A 213 13.85 -11.30 4.43
CA PHE A 213 13.37 -12.25 3.44
C PHE A 213 14.19 -13.56 3.57
N ASP A 214 13.73 -14.48 4.40
CA ASP A 214 14.31 -15.82 4.46
C ASP A 214 13.66 -16.72 3.39
N ILE A 215 14.47 -17.22 2.46
CA ILE A 215 14.01 -18.18 1.44
C ILE A 215 13.93 -19.55 2.06
N ASP A 216 12.72 -20.02 2.30
CA ASP A 216 12.45 -21.39 2.67
C ASP A 216 12.34 -22.25 1.39
N ILE A 217 13.32 -23.16 1.20
CA ILE A 217 13.33 -24.08 0.07
C ILE A 217 12.75 -25.42 0.55
N LYS A 218 11.54 -25.74 0.11
CA LYS A 218 10.91 -27.02 0.41
C LYS A 218 11.57 -28.14 -0.38
N ASP A 219 11.74 -29.29 0.23
CA ASP A 219 12.30 -30.50 -0.45
C ASP A 219 11.46 -30.92 -1.68
N THR A 220 10.17 -30.58 -1.71
CA THR A 220 9.27 -30.81 -2.86
C THR A 220 9.58 -29.95 -4.06
N ASP A 221 10.21 -28.79 -3.85
CA ASP A 221 10.47 -27.79 -4.88
C ASP A 221 11.84 -28.00 -5.55
N ILE A 222 12.61 -28.98 -5.07
CA ILE A 222 13.93 -29.29 -5.60
C ILE A 222 13.99 -30.71 -6.16
N ARG A 223 14.70 -30.85 -7.29
CA ARG A 223 15.13 -32.18 -7.80
C ARG A 223 16.64 -32.31 -7.66
N VAL A 224 17.07 -33.34 -7.00
CA VAL A 224 18.49 -33.63 -6.75
C VAL A 224 18.94 -34.81 -7.65
N ASP A 225 19.82 -34.53 -8.58
CA ASP A 225 20.46 -35.54 -9.46
C ASP A 225 21.90 -35.70 -9.04
N VAL A 226 22.34 -36.97 -8.95
CA VAL A 226 23.72 -37.36 -8.59
C VAL A 226 24.41 -37.90 -9.82
N TYR A 227 25.67 -37.51 -10.03
CA TYR A 227 26.44 -37.96 -11.17
C TYR A 227 27.94 -38.03 -10.83
N ARG A 228 28.73 -38.63 -11.73
CA ARG A 228 30.19 -38.74 -11.57
C ARG A 228 30.85 -37.37 -11.78
N SER A 229 31.77 -37.04 -10.88
CA SER A 229 32.54 -35.79 -11.02
C SER A 229 33.51 -35.91 -12.21
N THR A 230 33.69 -34.79 -12.91
CA THR A 230 34.66 -34.64 -14.00
C THR A 230 35.90 -33.92 -13.47
N GLY A 231 37.09 -34.49 -13.62
CA GLY A 231 38.35 -33.88 -13.16
C GLY A 231 39.58 -34.77 -13.43
N HIS A 232 40.78 -34.28 -13.10
CA HIS A 232 42.04 -35.02 -13.22
C HIS A 232 41.98 -36.27 -12.36
N GLY A 233 41.96 -37.44 -13.01
CA GLY A 233 41.54 -38.70 -12.50
C GLY A 233 42.37 -39.35 -11.34
N GLY A 234 41.64 -40.03 -10.49
CA GLY A 234 42.05 -41.01 -9.51
C GLY A 234 40.95 -42.04 -9.32
N GLN A 235 41.17 -43.14 -8.64
CA GLN A 235 40.16 -44.21 -8.46
C GLN A 235 38.85 -43.69 -7.84
N SER A 236 38.91 -42.67 -6.96
CA SER A 236 37.74 -42.08 -6.31
C SER A 236 36.84 -41.28 -7.27
N VAL A 237 37.39 -40.61 -8.29
CA VAL A 237 36.64 -39.82 -9.25
C VAL A 237 35.87 -40.70 -10.25
N ASN A 238 36.43 -41.85 -10.57
CA ASN A 238 35.86 -42.76 -11.57
C ASN A 238 34.86 -43.76 -11.01
N THR A 239 34.83 -43.98 -9.68
CA THR A 239 34.01 -45.01 -9.04
C THR A 239 32.89 -44.48 -8.17
N THR A 240 32.92 -43.19 -7.76
CA THR A 240 31.95 -42.63 -6.82
C THR A 240 31.15 -41.51 -7.42
N ASP A 241 29.83 -41.59 -7.38
CA ASP A 241 28.92 -40.50 -7.81
C ASP A 241 28.87 -39.42 -6.73
N SER A 242 29.87 -38.53 -6.70
CA SER A 242 30.02 -37.48 -5.68
C SER A 242 29.50 -36.13 -6.13
N ALA A 243 29.36 -35.91 -7.44
CA ALA A 243 28.83 -34.65 -7.97
C ALA A 243 27.31 -34.57 -7.83
N VAL A 244 26.81 -33.40 -7.45
CA VAL A 244 25.40 -33.15 -7.21
C VAL A 244 24.93 -32.02 -8.10
N ARG A 245 23.76 -32.22 -8.74
CA ARG A 245 23.00 -31.18 -9.45
C ARG A 245 21.67 -30.98 -8.74
N ILE A 246 21.37 -29.77 -8.36
CA ILE A 246 20.07 -29.42 -7.78
C ILE A 246 19.35 -28.52 -8.78
N THR A 247 18.14 -28.90 -9.14
CA THR A 247 17.24 -28.10 -9.98
C THR A 247 16.07 -27.62 -9.13
N HIS A 248 15.88 -26.33 -9.05
CA HIS A 248 14.70 -25.72 -8.42
C HIS A 248 13.55 -25.72 -9.42
N LEU A 249 12.51 -26.50 -9.18
CA LEU A 249 11.43 -26.76 -10.12
C LEU A 249 10.62 -25.49 -10.50
N PRO A 250 10.25 -24.61 -9.53
CA PRO A 250 9.45 -23.42 -9.86
C PRO A 250 10.18 -22.39 -10.72
N THR A 251 11.50 -22.19 -10.50
CA THR A 251 12.28 -21.16 -11.23
C THR A 251 13.13 -21.73 -12.35
N GLY A 252 13.30 -23.06 -12.42
CA GLY A 252 14.18 -23.71 -13.38
C GLY A 252 15.68 -23.48 -13.13
N LEU A 253 16.06 -22.87 -11.99
CA LEU A 253 17.46 -22.65 -11.64
C LEU A 253 18.17 -23.98 -11.39
N VAL A 254 19.35 -24.12 -12.00
CA VAL A 254 20.19 -25.30 -11.84
C VAL A 254 21.52 -24.94 -11.20
N VAL A 255 21.88 -25.64 -10.14
CA VAL A 255 23.17 -25.50 -9.46
C VAL A 255 23.86 -26.85 -9.45
N THR A 256 25.14 -26.88 -9.82
CA THR A 256 25.99 -28.08 -9.78
C THR A 256 27.15 -27.86 -8.83
N CYS A 257 27.48 -28.86 -8.03
CA CYS A 257 28.64 -28.84 -7.13
C CYS A 257 29.37 -30.20 -7.20
N GLN A 258 30.69 -30.12 -7.40
CA GLN A 258 31.57 -31.30 -7.48
C GLN A 258 32.93 -31.10 -6.79
N ASP A 259 33.01 -30.06 -5.92
CA ASP A 259 34.28 -29.63 -5.33
C ASP A 259 34.83 -30.60 -4.24
N GLU A 260 33.91 -31.28 -3.55
CA GLU A 260 34.23 -32.14 -2.43
C GLU A 260 34.14 -33.61 -2.80
N LYS A 261 34.89 -34.46 -2.08
CA LYS A 261 34.83 -35.90 -2.24
C LYS A 261 33.54 -36.52 -1.66
N SER A 262 32.81 -35.77 -0.83
CA SER A 262 31.59 -36.23 -0.17
C SER A 262 30.36 -35.69 -0.87
N GLN A 263 29.49 -36.58 -1.32
CA GLN A 263 28.20 -36.26 -1.92
C GLN A 263 27.35 -35.36 -1.00
N LEU A 264 27.31 -35.65 0.33
CA LEU A 264 26.55 -34.89 1.29
C LEU A 264 27.07 -33.44 1.39
N LYS A 265 28.39 -33.24 1.42
CA LYS A 265 28.98 -31.90 1.45
C LYS A 265 28.68 -31.14 0.17
N ASN A 266 28.74 -31.78 -1.00
CA ASN A 266 28.37 -31.21 -2.28
C ASN A 266 26.88 -30.81 -2.32
N LYS A 267 25.97 -31.64 -1.76
CA LYS A 267 24.54 -31.33 -1.64
C LYS A 267 24.33 -30.10 -0.79
N LEU A 268 24.92 -30.03 0.40
CA LEU A 268 24.79 -28.85 1.30
C LEU A 268 25.34 -27.57 0.65
N LYS A 269 26.49 -27.67 -0.01
CA LYS A 269 27.09 -26.54 -0.72
C LYS A 269 26.21 -26.08 -1.91
N ALA A 270 25.69 -27.04 -2.68
CA ALA A 270 24.79 -26.73 -3.79
C ALA A 270 23.48 -26.08 -3.32
N LEU A 271 22.91 -26.52 -2.19
CA LEU A 271 21.75 -25.89 -1.56
C LEU A 271 22.05 -24.47 -1.11
N SER A 272 23.20 -24.23 -0.48
CA SER A 272 23.62 -22.88 -0.07
C SER A 272 23.76 -21.94 -1.28
N VAL A 273 24.39 -22.41 -2.36
CA VAL A 273 24.53 -21.64 -3.61
C VAL A 273 23.16 -21.41 -4.26
N LEU A 274 22.26 -22.41 -4.23
CA LEU A 274 20.90 -22.25 -4.74
C LEU A 274 20.13 -21.19 -3.95
N LYS A 275 20.21 -21.21 -2.61
CA LYS A 275 19.59 -20.22 -1.72
C LYS A 275 20.09 -18.80 -2.06
N SER A 276 21.39 -18.62 -2.23
CA SER A 276 21.98 -17.33 -2.62
C SER A 276 21.48 -16.85 -3.99
N ARG A 277 21.42 -17.73 -5.00
CA ARG A 277 20.93 -17.37 -6.33
C ARG A 277 19.44 -17.06 -6.37
N LEU A 278 18.64 -17.75 -5.58
CA LEU A 278 17.21 -17.45 -5.44
C LEU A 278 17.02 -16.09 -4.76
N TRP A 279 17.84 -15.80 -3.74
CA TRP A 279 17.85 -14.51 -3.07
C TRP A 279 18.21 -13.37 -4.06
N ASP A 280 19.26 -13.52 -4.84
CA ASP A 280 19.68 -12.54 -5.86
C ASP A 280 18.57 -12.31 -6.90
N LEU A 281 17.87 -13.35 -7.31
CA LEU A 281 16.78 -13.26 -8.29
C LEU A 281 15.58 -12.53 -7.72
N GLU A 282 15.18 -12.83 -6.49
CA GLU A 282 14.03 -12.19 -5.86
C GLU A 282 14.34 -10.72 -5.51
N GLU A 283 15.58 -10.45 -5.06
CA GLU A 283 16.03 -9.07 -4.82
C GLU A 283 16.04 -8.24 -6.12
N ALA A 284 16.51 -8.80 -7.23
CA ALA A 284 16.49 -8.15 -8.52
C ALA A 284 15.05 -7.86 -8.99
N ARG A 285 14.12 -8.80 -8.80
CA ARG A 285 12.70 -8.62 -9.09
C ARG A 285 12.09 -7.49 -8.26
N ARG A 286 12.37 -7.49 -6.96
CA ARG A 286 11.90 -6.47 -6.02
C ARG A 286 12.41 -5.08 -6.39
N GLN A 287 13.70 -4.97 -6.73
CA GLN A 287 14.28 -3.71 -7.18
C GLN A 287 13.66 -3.22 -8.50
N GLU A 288 13.33 -4.14 -9.40
CA GLU A 288 12.61 -3.78 -10.64
C GLU A 288 11.20 -3.24 -10.34
N GLU A 289 10.45 -3.87 -9.44
CA GLU A 289 9.13 -3.43 -9.01
C GLU A 289 9.18 -2.05 -8.34
N LEU A 290 10.12 -1.84 -7.42
CA LEU A 290 10.37 -0.53 -6.80
C LEU A 290 10.76 0.54 -7.83
N SER A 291 11.58 0.18 -8.81
CA SER A 291 11.98 1.08 -9.89
C SER A 291 10.78 1.44 -10.79
N LYS A 292 9.91 0.48 -11.09
CA LYS A 292 8.64 0.73 -11.81
C LYS A 292 7.73 1.66 -11.02
N SER A 293 7.56 1.42 -9.71
CA SER A 293 6.76 2.26 -8.84
C SER A 293 7.30 3.70 -8.76
N ARG A 294 8.63 3.87 -8.63
CA ARG A 294 9.26 5.21 -8.69
C ARG A 294 8.99 5.92 -10.01
N ARG A 295 9.11 5.21 -11.14
CA ARG A 295 8.89 5.78 -12.48
C ARG A 295 7.41 6.13 -12.71
N SER A 296 6.46 5.37 -12.17
CA SER A 296 5.03 5.67 -12.31
C SER A 296 4.64 6.95 -11.57
N GLN A 297 5.25 7.21 -10.40
CA GLN A 297 4.99 8.42 -9.63
C GLN A 297 5.60 9.68 -10.26
N VAL A 298 6.80 9.55 -10.82
CA VAL A 298 7.54 10.70 -11.39
C VAL A 298 8.24 10.28 -12.68
N GLN A 299 7.64 10.59 -13.84
CA GLN A 299 8.23 10.25 -15.13
C GLN A 299 9.43 11.14 -15.44
N THR A 300 9.21 12.39 -15.81
CA THR A 300 10.30 13.33 -16.17
C THR A 300 10.51 14.42 -15.11
N GLY A 301 9.45 14.73 -14.30
CA GLY A 301 9.44 15.85 -13.37
C GLY A 301 9.31 17.20 -14.06
N ASP A 302 8.83 17.20 -15.29
CA ASP A 302 8.54 18.41 -16.04
C ASP A 302 7.40 19.21 -15.40
N ARG A 303 7.37 20.53 -15.67
CA ARG A 303 6.32 21.43 -15.17
C ARG A 303 4.91 21.06 -15.63
N SER A 304 4.80 20.26 -16.69
CA SER A 304 3.54 19.75 -17.25
C SER A 304 2.93 18.62 -16.41
N GLU A 305 3.75 17.79 -15.77
CA GLU A 305 3.36 16.60 -15.00
C GLU A 305 2.99 16.89 -13.54
N LYS A 306 2.68 18.16 -13.24
CA LYS A 306 2.34 18.58 -11.89
C LYS A 306 1.11 17.89 -11.33
N ILE A 307 1.21 17.37 -10.11
CA ILE A 307 0.05 16.93 -9.31
C ILE A 307 -0.54 18.10 -8.52
N ARG A 308 0.31 18.97 -7.94
CA ARG A 308 -0.12 20.08 -7.11
C ARG A 308 0.64 21.36 -7.43
N THR A 309 -0.05 22.51 -7.37
CA THR A 309 0.54 23.83 -7.58
C THR A 309 0.36 24.71 -6.34
N TYR A 310 1.46 25.24 -5.85
CA TYR A 310 1.55 26.22 -4.76
C TYR A 310 1.75 27.60 -5.35
N ASN A 311 0.70 28.42 -5.34
CA ASN A 311 0.69 29.76 -5.92
C ASN A 311 0.74 30.81 -4.82
N PHE A 312 1.92 31.36 -4.55
CA PHE A 312 2.14 32.36 -3.51
C PHE A 312 1.45 33.70 -3.80
N PRO A 313 1.51 34.27 -5.02
CA PRO A 313 0.82 35.53 -5.32
C PRO A 313 -0.69 35.49 -5.10
N GLN A 314 -1.31 34.32 -5.23
CA GLN A 314 -2.76 34.16 -5.09
C GLN A 314 -3.15 33.45 -3.79
N ASP A 315 -2.19 33.20 -2.88
CA ASP A 315 -2.40 32.50 -1.62
C ASP A 315 -3.28 31.24 -1.77
N ARG A 316 -2.93 30.40 -2.77
CA ARG A 316 -3.70 29.19 -3.05
C ARG A 316 -2.84 27.98 -3.36
N VAL A 317 -3.36 26.80 -2.99
CA VAL A 317 -2.84 25.50 -3.37
C VAL A 317 -3.92 24.76 -4.16
N THR A 318 -3.56 24.24 -5.34
CA THR A 318 -4.50 23.51 -6.21
C THR A 318 -3.95 22.12 -6.48
N ASP A 319 -4.70 21.08 -6.13
CA ASP A 319 -4.45 19.70 -6.56
C ASP A 319 -5.16 19.46 -7.89
N HIS A 320 -4.37 19.15 -8.92
CA HIS A 320 -4.89 19.02 -10.29
C HIS A 320 -5.56 17.69 -10.58
N ARG A 321 -5.33 16.68 -9.74
CA ARG A 321 -5.93 15.34 -9.90
C ARG A 321 -7.42 15.36 -9.61
N ILE A 322 -7.82 16.15 -8.60
CA ILE A 322 -9.21 16.26 -8.15
C ILE A 322 -9.80 17.66 -8.35
N GLY A 323 -9.02 18.60 -8.92
CA GLY A 323 -9.46 19.98 -9.14
C GLY A 323 -9.69 20.79 -7.85
N LEU A 324 -9.30 20.26 -6.69
CA LEU A 324 -9.50 20.91 -5.40
C LEU A 324 -8.54 22.10 -5.24
N THR A 325 -9.10 23.27 -4.89
CA THR A 325 -8.33 24.48 -4.61
C THR A 325 -8.62 24.96 -3.20
N ARG A 326 -7.55 25.17 -2.41
CA ARG A 326 -7.62 25.73 -1.05
C ARG A 326 -6.88 27.06 -1.00
N HIS A 327 -7.53 28.07 -0.43
CA HIS A 327 -6.91 29.34 -0.05
C HIS A 327 -6.44 29.22 1.40
N ASN A 328 -5.25 29.55 1.71
CA ASN A 328 -4.46 29.41 2.94
C ASN A 328 -3.20 28.54 2.69
N LEU A 329 -2.35 29.03 1.78
CA LEU A 329 -1.07 28.39 1.48
C LEU A 329 -0.16 28.27 2.72
N PRO A 330 -0.10 29.25 3.65
CA PRO A 330 0.69 29.08 4.88
C PRO A 330 0.21 27.93 5.76
N GLY A 331 -1.10 27.70 5.87
CA GLY A 331 -1.65 26.55 6.62
C GLY A 331 -1.22 25.23 5.99
N VAL A 332 -1.31 25.11 4.67
CA VAL A 332 -0.87 23.93 3.94
C VAL A 332 0.64 23.67 4.17
N LEU A 333 1.49 24.69 4.05
CA LEU A 333 2.93 24.58 4.34
C LEU A 333 3.25 24.31 5.82
N ASN A 334 2.28 24.53 6.71
CA ASN A 334 2.37 24.15 8.12
C ASN A 334 1.78 22.76 8.41
N GLY A 335 1.49 21.97 7.38
CA GLY A 335 1.08 20.57 7.53
C GLY A 335 -0.44 20.33 7.50
N GLU A 336 -1.27 21.31 7.10
CA GLU A 336 -2.70 21.09 6.92
C GLU A 336 -3.00 20.42 5.57
N LEU A 337 -2.71 19.12 5.48
CA LEU A 337 -2.85 18.35 4.24
C LEU A 337 -4.11 17.45 4.22
N ASP A 338 -4.79 17.28 5.35
CA ASP A 338 -5.87 16.30 5.51
C ASP A 338 -6.96 16.46 4.46
N GLU A 339 -7.41 17.68 4.18
CA GLU A 339 -8.47 17.93 3.20
C GLU A 339 -8.12 17.41 1.79
N PHE A 340 -6.86 17.60 1.35
CA PHE A 340 -6.42 17.06 0.07
C PHE A 340 -6.34 15.54 0.08
N ILE A 341 -5.74 14.99 1.15
CA ILE A 341 -5.53 13.54 1.28
C ILE A 341 -6.86 12.81 1.41
N ASP A 342 -7.79 13.29 2.23
CA ASP A 342 -9.09 12.65 2.44
C ASP A 342 -9.94 12.65 1.15
N ASN A 343 -9.93 13.75 0.39
CA ASN A 343 -10.59 13.79 -0.92
C ASN A 343 -9.93 12.84 -1.94
N LEU A 344 -8.60 12.74 -1.94
CA LEU A 344 -7.89 11.79 -2.81
C LEU A 344 -8.19 10.34 -2.44
N ILE A 345 -8.26 10.02 -1.15
CA ILE A 345 -8.69 8.70 -0.66
C ILE A 345 -10.09 8.39 -1.15
N THR A 346 -11.02 9.35 -1.04
CA THR A 346 -12.42 9.16 -1.47
C THR A 346 -12.51 8.87 -2.98
N VAL A 347 -11.75 9.60 -3.80
CA VAL A 347 -11.71 9.37 -5.26
C VAL A 347 -11.10 8.01 -5.57
N ASP A 348 -9.96 7.64 -4.96
CA ASP A 348 -9.32 6.32 -5.16
C ASP A 348 -10.24 5.16 -4.75
N GLN A 349 -10.98 5.32 -3.65
CA GLN A 349 -11.98 4.34 -3.22
C GLN A 349 -13.13 4.22 -4.21
N ALA A 350 -13.62 5.34 -4.77
CA ALA A 350 -14.68 5.34 -5.77
C ALA A 350 -14.21 4.64 -7.07
N ASP A 351 -13.01 4.93 -7.53
CA ASP A 351 -12.43 4.30 -8.72
C ASP A 351 -12.25 2.78 -8.52
N LYS A 352 -11.73 2.36 -7.36
CA LYS A 352 -11.58 0.95 -7.02
C LYS A 352 -12.93 0.22 -6.94
N LEU A 353 -13.96 0.87 -6.38
CA LEU A 353 -15.32 0.32 -6.35
C LEU A 353 -15.87 0.14 -7.76
N GLN A 354 -15.71 1.13 -8.64
CA GLN A 354 -16.16 1.04 -10.01
C GLN A 354 -15.51 -0.15 -10.74
N HIS A 355 -14.20 -0.31 -10.62
CA HIS A 355 -13.49 -1.45 -11.21
C HIS A 355 -13.91 -2.81 -10.66
N LEU A 356 -14.22 -2.90 -9.35
CA LEU A 356 -14.73 -4.14 -8.75
C LEU A 356 -16.10 -4.54 -9.34
N PHE A 357 -17.00 -3.56 -9.53
CA PHE A 357 -18.32 -3.85 -10.12
C PHE A 357 -18.26 -4.12 -11.62
N GLU A 358 -17.34 -3.49 -12.37
CA GLU A 358 -17.14 -3.77 -13.79
C GLU A 358 -16.55 -5.18 -14.02
N ALA A 359 -15.64 -5.63 -13.17
CA ALA A 359 -15.08 -6.98 -13.24
C ALA A 359 -16.13 -8.07 -12.96
N ASP A 360 -17.06 -7.84 -12.03
CA ASP A 360 -18.16 -8.78 -11.70
C ASP A 360 -19.23 -8.87 -12.82
N VAL A 361 -19.30 -7.88 -13.72
CA VAL A 361 -20.24 -7.88 -14.88
C VAL A 361 -19.64 -8.58 -16.11
N ALA A 362 -18.31 -8.73 -16.17
CA ALA A 362 -17.59 -9.32 -17.31
C ALA A 362 -17.41 -10.85 -17.22
N VAL A 363 -17.89 -11.51 -16.15
CA VAL A 363 -17.90 -12.96 -15.92
C VAL A 363 -19.34 -13.46 -15.98
#